data_d73a5624d7fc1bc9b4dfd94f9819580e
#
_entry.id   d73a5624d7fc1bc9b4dfd94f9819580e
#
_cell.length_a   1.000
_cell.length_b   1.000
_cell.length_c   1.000
_cell.angle_alpha   90.00
_cell.angle_beta   90.00
_cell.angle_gamma   90.00
#
_symmetry.space_group_name_H-M   'P 1'
#
loop_
_entity.id
_entity.type
_entity.pdbx_description
1 polymer ?
#
loop_
_entity_poly.entity_id
_entity_poly.type
_entity_poly.pdbx_seq_one_letter_code
_entity_poly.pdbx_strand_id
1 'polypeptide(L)'
;THTEIKSLLEVAQNIALLSTISERESEQDQVVLSTLHASKGLEWPHVQLVGVTEGMLPFKLDDDDGKQQHVSDETAARLQEERRLMYVGITRAQRTLVVSWTKRRKKGRDTVPCQPSRFIAEMQLDPATSRENPRDKLRQLRAEFAARHGDLT
;
A
#
# COMPACT_ATOMS: atom_id res chain seq x y z
N THR A 1 -14.73 -25.30 32.58
CA THR A 1 -13.86 -24.65 31.58
C THR A 1 -12.62 -24.13 32.29
N HIS A 2 -11.56 -24.97 32.30
CA HIS A 2 -10.26 -24.60 32.85
C HIS A 2 -9.60 -23.61 31.88
N THR A 3 -9.53 -22.37 32.25
CA THR A 3 -8.58 -21.40 31.64
C THR A 3 -7.23 -21.75 32.26
N GLU A 4 -6.40 -22.47 31.51
CA GLU A 4 -5.02 -22.70 31.91
C GLU A 4 -4.30 -21.34 31.94
N ILE A 5 -3.91 -20.94 33.13
CA ILE A 5 -3.02 -19.79 33.32
C ILE A 5 -1.66 -20.26 32.79
N LYS A 6 -1.33 -19.89 31.56
CA LYS A 6 0.01 -20.14 31.02
C LYS A 6 1.02 -19.46 31.93
N SER A 7 2.04 -20.20 32.33
CA SER A 7 3.09 -19.64 33.19
C SER A 7 3.81 -18.53 32.43
N LEU A 8 4.34 -17.53 33.11
CA LEU A 8 5.14 -16.46 32.54
C LEU A 8 6.29 -17.00 31.69
N LEU A 9 6.84 -18.14 32.06
CA LEU A 9 7.90 -18.83 31.33
C LEU A 9 7.39 -19.36 29.98
N GLU A 10 6.20 -19.97 29.91
CA GLU A 10 5.61 -20.44 28.67
C GLU A 10 5.28 -19.29 27.71
N VAL A 11 4.81 -18.18 28.25
CA VAL A 11 4.57 -16.96 27.44
C VAL A 11 5.86 -16.43 26.87
N ALA A 12 6.92 -16.33 27.68
CA ALA A 12 8.23 -15.90 27.23
C ALA A 12 8.84 -16.84 26.16
N GLN A 13 8.70 -18.15 26.35
CA GLN A 13 9.17 -19.14 25.37
C GLN A 13 8.39 -19.05 24.03
N ASN A 14 7.08 -18.84 24.10
CA ASN A 14 6.26 -18.67 22.89
C ASN A 14 6.63 -17.38 22.15
N ILE A 15 6.88 -16.28 22.85
CA ILE A 15 7.33 -15.02 22.23
C ILE A 15 8.69 -15.21 21.58
N ALA A 16 9.65 -15.86 22.25
CA ALA A 16 10.96 -16.13 21.69
C ALA A 16 10.90 -17.03 20.45
N LEU A 17 10.03 -18.04 20.47
CA LEU A 17 9.81 -18.91 19.31
C LEU A 17 9.22 -18.16 18.13
N LEU A 18 8.20 -17.32 18.36
CA LEU A 18 7.58 -16.49 17.33
C LEU A 18 8.59 -15.49 16.73
N SER A 19 9.45 -14.90 17.56
CA SER A 19 10.53 -14.02 17.09
C SER A 19 11.51 -14.76 16.17
N THR A 20 11.93 -15.97 16.54
CA THR A 20 12.85 -16.80 15.73
C THR A 20 12.22 -17.22 14.40
N ILE A 21 10.92 -17.51 14.38
CA ILE A 21 10.20 -17.82 13.14
C ILE A 21 10.14 -16.59 12.23
N SER A 22 9.81 -15.43 12.78
CA SER A 22 9.76 -14.17 12.03
C SER A 22 11.12 -13.77 11.45
N GLU A 23 12.22 -14.00 12.17
CA GLU A 23 13.58 -13.76 11.68
C GLU A 23 13.94 -14.68 10.49
N ARG A 24 13.59 -15.96 10.56
CA ARG A 24 13.81 -16.91 9.46
C ARG A 24 12.99 -16.59 8.22
N GLU A 25 11.78 -16.10 8.39
CA GLU A 25 10.93 -15.66 7.27
C GLU A 25 11.47 -14.40 6.57
N SER A 26 12.19 -13.53 7.29
CA SER A 26 12.77 -12.31 6.73
C SER A 26 13.96 -12.54 5.80
N GLU A 27 14.62 -13.70 5.89
CA GLU A 27 15.75 -14.08 5.04
C GLU A 27 15.32 -14.73 3.70
N GLN A 28 14.02 -15.00 3.51
CA GLN A 28 13.52 -15.61 2.27
C GLN A 28 13.24 -14.52 1.22
N ASP A 29 13.58 -14.81 -0.03
CA ASP A 29 13.20 -14.00 -1.20
C ASP A 29 11.70 -14.19 -1.48
N GLN A 30 10.88 -13.42 -0.78
CA GLN A 30 9.42 -13.54 -0.78
C GLN A 30 8.72 -12.19 -0.87
N VAL A 31 7.51 -12.22 -1.40
CA VAL A 31 6.60 -11.07 -1.38
C VAL A 31 5.81 -11.10 -0.08
N VAL A 32 5.93 -10.02 0.72
CA VAL A 32 5.17 -9.86 1.96
C VAL A 32 3.89 -9.10 1.69
N LEU A 33 2.75 -9.66 2.07
CA LEU A 33 1.46 -8.99 2.05
C LEU A 33 1.10 -8.55 3.47
N SER A 34 0.83 -7.25 3.63
CA SER A 34 0.53 -6.65 4.95
C SER A 34 -0.56 -5.59 4.84
N THR A 35 -1.28 -5.37 5.92
CA THR A 35 -2.11 -4.17 6.07
C THR A 35 -1.24 -2.97 6.46
N LEU A 36 -1.71 -1.75 6.20
CA LEU A 36 -1.01 -0.53 6.62
C LEU A 36 -0.77 -0.49 8.13
N HIS A 37 -1.75 -0.91 8.93
CA HIS A 37 -1.63 -0.96 10.38
C HIS A 37 -0.55 -1.96 10.84
N ALA A 38 -0.55 -3.16 10.26
CA ALA A 38 0.42 -4.20 10.61
C ALA A 38 1.83 -3.89 10.13
N SER A 39 1.98 -3.02 9.13
CA SER A 39 3.28 -2.61 8.60
C SER A 39 4.03 -1.59 9.47
N LYS A 40 3.41 -1.10 10.55
CA LYS A 40 4.04 -0.13 11.45
C LYS A 40 5.31 -0.73 12.10
N GLY A 41 6.43 -0.03 11.93
CA GLY A 41 7.73 -0.47 12.44
C GLY A 41 8.51 -1.40 11.49
N LEU A 42 7.89 -1.86 10.40
CA LEU A 42 8.57 -2.66 9.37
C LEU A 42 8.99 -1.76 8.21
N GLU A 43 9.97 -2.21 7.43
CA GLU A 43 10.45 -1.50 6.23
C GLU A 43 10.91 -2.51 5.18
N TRP A 44 10.74 -2.14 3.90
CA TRP A 44 11.14 -2.98 2.77
C TRP A 44 11.82 -2.15 1.68
N PRO A 45 12.75 -2.73 0.93
CA PRO A 45 13.38 -2.04 -0.20
C PRO A 45 12.37 -1.53 -1.24
N HIS A 46 11.33 -2.31 -1.51
CA HIS A 46 10.30 -2.03 -2.51
C HIS A 46 8.92 -2.20 -1.93
N VAL A 47 8.08 -1.18 -2.03
CA VAL A 47 6.71 -1.21 -1.52
C VAL A 47 5.72 -0.89 -2.62
N GLN A 48 4.64 -1.65 -2.67
CA GLN A 48 3.47 -1.37 -3.49
C GLN A 48 2.26 -1.09 -2.61
N LEU A 49 1.82 0.16 -2.55
CA LEU A 49 0.57 0.56 -1.92
C LEU A 49 -0.56 0.35 -2.93
N VAL A 50 -1.39 -0.64 -2.67
CA VAL A 50 -2.52 -0.98 -3.54
C VAL A 50 -3.83 -0.45 -2.98
N GLY A 51 -4.77 -0.11 -3.87
CA GLY A 51 -6.11 0.31 -3.46
C GLY A 51 -6.18 1.71 -2.87
N VAL A 52 -5.27 2.61 -3.22
CA VAL A 52 -5.28 4.02 -2.76
C VAL A 52 -6.37 4.78 -3.51
N THR A 53 -7.61 4.48 -3.16
CA THR A 53 -8.85 4.89 -3.84
C THR A 53 -9.72 5.66 -2.86
N GLU A 54 -10.35 6.73 -3.31
CA GLU A 54 -11.29 7.52 -2.50
C GLU A 54 -12.42 6.62 -1.97
N GLY A 55 -12.75 6.79 -0.67
CA GLY A 55 -13.68 5.93 0.05
C GLY A 55 -13.10 4.58 0.54
N MET A 56 -11.84 4.28 0.21
CA MET A 56 -11.07 3.16 0.78
C MET A 56 -9.88 3.65 1.61
N LEU A 57 -9.19 4.66 1.12
CA LEU A 57 -8.16 5.40 1.83
C LEU A 57 -8.18 6.86 1.30
N PRO A 58 -8.78 7.81 2.04
CA PRO A 58 -9.45 7.68 3.34
C PRO A 58 -10.71 6.80 3.28
N PHE A 59 -10.97 6.07 4.38
CA PHE A 59 -12.14 5.21 4.45
C PHE A 59 -13.39 6.05 4.72
N LYS A 60 -14.36 6.02 3.79
CA LYS A 60 -15.70 6.63 3.87
C LYS A 60 -15.80 7.82 4.82
N LEU A 61 -15.37 8.98 4.38
CA LEU A 61 -15.51 10.22 5.14
C LEU A 61 -16.89 10.86 4.95
N ASP A 62 -17.59 10.45 3.89
CA ASP A 62 -18.89 10.98 3.56
C ASP A 62 -19.96 10.13 4.27
N ASP A 63 -20.71 10.76 5.14
CA ASP A 63 -22.06 10.33 5.42
C ASP A 63 -22.85 10.58 4.13
N ASP A 64 -23.15 9.48 3.41
CA ASP A 64 -23.73 9.43 2.07
C ASP A 64 -25.22 9.89 2.05
N ASP A 65 -25.60 10.81 2.91
CA ASP A 65 -26.95 11.37 3.00
C ASP A 65 -27.16 12.67 2.22
N GLY A 66 -26.27 13.01 1.29
CA GLY A 66 -26.51 14.10 0.33
C GLY A 66 -26.75 15.49 0.95
N LYS A 67 -26.56 15.63 2.25
CA LYS A 67 -26.64 16.90 2.97
C LYS A 67 -25.27 17.53 3.04
N GLN A 68 -25.05 18.43 2.11
CA GLN A 68 -23.98 19.41 2.21
C GLN A 68 -24.06 20.08 3.57
N GLN A 69 -22.90 20.26 4.18
CA GLN A 69 -22.55 21.27 5.16
C GLN A 69 -22.08 20.74 6.51
N HIS A 70 -20.96 21.27 6.84
CA HIS A 70 -20.12 21.11 7.99
C HIS A 70 -19.35 19.78 8.01
N VAL A 71 -18.09 19.89 7.54
CA VAL A 71 -17.06 18.94 7.97
C VAL A 71 -17.06 19.05 9.50
N SER A 72 -17.69 18.08 10.16
CA SER A 72 -17.68 18.03 11.62
C SER A 72 -16.23 17.89 12.09
N ASP A 73 -15.92 18.41 13.28
CA ASP A 73 -14.59 18.23 13.87
C ASP A 73 -14.19 16.75 13.92
N GLU A 74 -15.17 15.87 14.06
CA GLU A 74 -14.99 14.43 14.03
C GLU A 74 -14.54 13.93 12.63
N THR A 75 -15.16 14.41 11.56
CA THR A 75 -14.77 14.06 10.19
C THR A 75 -13.36 14.58 9.87
N ALA A 76 -13.01 15.77 10.35
CA ALA A 76 -11.67 16.32 10.22
C ALA A 76 -10.64 15.49 10.98
N ALA A 77 -10.95 15.05 12.20
CA ALA A 77 -10.08 14.20 13.00
C ALA A 77 -9.88 12.82 12.34
N ARG A 78 -10.95 12.21 11.82
CA ARG A 78 -10.86 10.94 11.05
C ARG A 78 -10.00 11.08 9.81
N LEU A 79 -10.15 12.15 9.05
CA LEU A 79 -9.31 12.43 7.88
C LEU A 79 -7.83 12.55 8.26
N GLN A 80 -7.52 13.16 9.40
CA GLN A 80 -6.14 13.24 9.90
C GLN A 80 -5.57 11.87 10.25
N GLU A 81 -6.35 10.99 10.87
CA GLU A 81 -5.91 9.62 11.16
C GLU A 81 -5.66 8.81 9.87
N GLU A 82 -6.56 8.92 8.90
CA GLU A 82 -6.39 8.27 7.59
C GLU A 82 -5.13 8.80 6.85
N ARG A 83 -4.83 10.11 6.99
CA ARG A 83 -3.61 10.71 6.44
C ARG A 83 -2.36 10.18 7.14
N ARG A 84 -2.40 9.99 8.47
CA ARG A 84 -1.31 9.35 9.21
C ARG A 84 -1.10 7.91 8.76
N LEU A 85 -2.17 7.18 8.49
CA LEU A 85 -2.10 5.83 7.98
C LEU A 85 -1.45 5.78 6.58
N MET A 86 -1.82 6.71 5.70
CA MET A 86 -1.15 6.86 4.40
C MET A 86 0.34 7.18 4.56
N TYR A 87 0.70 8.07 5.47
CA TYR A 87 2.10 8.38 5.80
C TYR A 87 2.86 7.15 6.28
N VAL A 88 2.27 6.33 7.15
CA VAL A 88 2.87 5.06 7.56
C VAL A 88 3.19 4.19 6.35
N GLY A 89 2.24 4.01 5.42
CA GLY A 89 2.46 3.21 4.22
C GLY A 89 3.59 3.72 3.34
N ILE A 90 3.65 5.03 3.11
CA ILE A 90 4.70 5.67 2.30
C ILE A 90 6.08 5.45 2.92
N THR A 91 6.19 5.62 4.24
CA THR A 91 7.47 5.51 4.95
C THR A 91 7.96 4.08 5.14
N ARG A 92 7.22 3.08 4.66
CA ARG A 92 7.70 1.67 4.65
C ARG A 92 8.68 1.40 3.51
N ALA A 93 8.71 2.25 2.50
CA ALA A 93 9.58 2.08 1.34
C ALA A 93 10.97 2.69 1.58
N GLN A 94 12.01 1.87 1.49
CA GLN A 94 13.40 2.31 1.59
C GLN A 94 13.95 2.81 0.24
N ARG A 95 13.54 2.22 -0.89
CA ARG A 95 14.09 2.51 -2.21
C ARG A 95 13.02 2.93 -3.22
N THR A 96 11.96 2.13 -3.37
CA THR A 96 10.90 2.42 -4.34
C THR A 96 9.52 2.27 -3.73
N LEU A 97 8.67 3.22 -4.05
CA LEU A 97 7.25 3.23 -3.71
C LEU A 97 6.42 3.27 -4.99
N VAL A 98 5.54 2.31 -5.14
CA VAL A 98 4.51 2.32 -6.19
C VAL A 98 3.15 2.49 -5.53
N VAL A 99 2.41 3.50 -5.95
CA VAL A 99 1.04 3.75 -5.48
C VAL A 99 0.07 3.41 -6.60
N SER A 100 -0.95 2.61 -6.31
CA SER A 100 -1.96 2.25 -7.30
C SER A 100 -3.37 2.39 -6.75
N TRP A 101 -4.30 2.69 -7.65
CA TRP A 101 -5.71 2.85 -7.34
C TRP A 101 -6.59 2.14 -8.37
N THR A 102 -7.83 1.86 -7.99
CA THR A 102 -8.78 1.14 -8.82
C THR A 102 -9.65 2.12 -9.60
N LYS A 103 -9.67 2.02 -10.93
CA LYS A 103 -10.53 2.87 -11.78
C LYS A 103 -12.02 2.51 -11.69
N ARG A 104 -12.33 1.26 -11.45
CA ARG A 104 -13.70 0.73 -11.37
C ARG A 104 -13.75 -0.41 -10.36
N ARG A 105 -14.84 -0.51 -9.61
CA ARG A 105 -15.08 -1.62 -8.66
C ARG A 105 -16.47 -2.20 -8.83
N LYS A 106 -16.65 -3.45 -8.47
CA LYS A 106 -17.97 -4.07 -8.37
C LYS A 106 -18.69 -3.58 -7.11
N LYS A 107 -19.95 -3.18 -7.24
CA LYS A 107 -20.87 -2.88 -6.15
C LYS A 107 -22.15 -3.70 -6.40
N GLY A 108 -22.26 -4.87 -5.79
CA GLY A 108 -23.30 -5.84 -6.12
C GLY A 108 -23.15 -6.36 -7.55
N ARG A 109 -24.17 -6.16 -8.38
CA ARG A 109 -24.16 -6.54 -9.80
C ARG A 109 -23.56 -5.47 -10.71
N ASP A 110 -23.43 -4.25 -10.23
CA ASP A 110 -22.98 -3.11 -11.03
C ASP A 110 -21.46 -2.89 -10.92
N THR A 111 -20.92 -2.23 -11.93
CA THR A 111 -19.53 -1.75 -11.91
C THR A 111 -19.55 -0.24 -11.86
N VAL A 112 -19.08 0.32 -10.76
CA VAL A 112 -19.04 1.77 -10.53
C VAL A 112 -17.65 2.34 -10.76
N PRO A 113 -17.53 3.56 -11.30
CA PRO A 113 -16.24 4.24 -11.39
C PRO A 113 -15.73 4.61 -9.99
N CYS A 114 -14.43 4.65 -9.86
CA CYS A 114 -13.75 5.08 -8.63
C CYS A 114 -12.83 6.26 -8.93
N GLN A 115 -12.60 7.08 -7.92
CA GLN A 115 -11.64 8.18 -7.98
C GLN A 115 -10.35 7.81 -7.25
N PRO A 116 -9.20 8.32 -7.68
CA PRO A 116 -7.97 8.19 -6.89
C PRO A 116 -8.17 8.86 -5.53
N SER A 117 -7.51 8.34 -4.52
CA SER A 117 -7.49 8.97 -3.20
C SER A 117 -7.02 10.43 -3.28
N ARG A 118 -7.65 11.31 -2.52
CA ARG A 118 -7.22 12.71 -2.36
C ARG A 118 -5.77 12.82 -1.89
N PHE A 119 -5.27 11.84 -1.15
CA PHE A 119 -3.89 11.80 -0.69
C PHE A 119 -2.87 11.72 -1.84
N ILE A 120 -3.24 11.14 -2.98
CA ILE A 120 -2.38 11.13 -4.17
C ILE A 120 -2.16 12.55 -4.69
N ALA A 121 -3.22 13.37 -4.71
CA ALA A 121 -3.11 14.78 -5.10
C ALA A 121 -2.33 15.60 -4.04
N GLU A 122 -2.54 15.32 -2.75
CA GLU A 122 -1.82 16.00 -1.66
C GLU A 122 -0.30 15.73 -1.71
N MET A 123 0.12 14.57 -2.19
CA MET A 123 1.54 14.23 -2.36
C MET A 123 2.23 15.03 -3.48
N GLN A 124 1.50 15.75 -4.31
CA GLN A 124 2.00 16.53 -5.44
C GLN A 124 2.97 15.73 -6.34
N LEU A 125 2.71 14.45 -6.50
CA LEU A 125 3.45 13.61 -7.41
C LEU A 125 3.19 14.09 -8.83
N ASP A 126 4.23 14.57 -9.51
CA ASP A 126 4.14 14.99 -10.89
C ASP A 126 3.71 13.79 -11.75
N PRO A 127 2.55 13.86 -12.43
CA PRO A 127 2.13 12.80 -13.33
C PRO A 127 3.11 12.59 -14.51
N ALA A 128 3.98 13.54 -14.81
CA ALA A 128 5.02 13.42 -15.83
C ALA A 128 6.14 12.45 -15.42
N THR A 129 6.40 12.25 -14.12
CA THR A 129 7.28 11.18 -13.62
C THR A 129 6.60 9.82 -13.55
N SER A 130 5.32 9.78 -13.87
CA SER A 130 4.48 8.60 -13.84
C SER A 130 4.61 7.83 -15.16
N ARG A 131 5.55 6.89 -15.19
CA ARG A 131 5.44 5.67 -15.99
C ARG A 131 5.71 5.81 -17.48
N GLU A 132 6.91 5.65 -17.84
CA GLU A 132 7.20 4.80 -18.98
C GLU A 132 6.49 3.46 -18.73
N ASN A 133 5.51 3.16 -19.57
CA ASN A 133 4.83 1.86 -19.53
C ASN A 133 5.92 0.78 -19.59
N PRO A 134 5.97 -0.20 -18.63
CA PRO A 134 7.01 -1.22 -18.63
C PRO A 134 7.14 -1.96 -19.98
N ARG A 135 6.07 -2.03 -20.75
CA ARG A 135 6.05 -2.60 -22.10
C ARG A 135 6.78 -1.68 -23.10
N ASP A 136 6.64 -0.37 -22.97
CA ASP A 136 7.31 0.59 -23.87
C ASP A 136 8.79 0.68 -23.53
N LYS A 137 9.15 0.63 -22.25
CA LYS A 137 10.55 0.52 -21.80
C LYS A 137 11.22 -0.77 -22.27
N LEU A 138 10.50 -1.90 -22.19
CA LEU A 138 11.01 -3.16 -22.72
C LEU A 138 11.16 -3.13 -24.24
N ARG A 139 10.29 -2.43 -24.95
CA ARG A 139 10.35 -2.22 -26.40
C ARG A 139 11.55 -1.35 -26.78
N GLN A 140 11.80 -0.28 -26.04
CA GLN A 140 12.98 0.58 -26.23
C GLN A 140 14.27 -0.18 -25.96
N LEU A 141 14.37 -0.90 -24.84
CA LEU A 141 15.54 -1.73 -24.52
C LEU A 141 15.80 -2.81 -25.59
N ARG A 142 14.76 -3.44 -26.14
CA ARG A 142 14.91 -4.40 -27.22
C ARG A 142 15.40 -3.74 -28.51
N ALA A 143 14.90 -2.55 -28.83
CA ALA A 143 15.33 -1.79 -29.99
C ALA A 143 16.79 -1.31 -29.86
N GLU A 144 17.18 -0.83 -28.69
CA GLU A 144 18.57 -0.44 -28.38
C GLU A 144 19.52 -1.64 -28.45
N PHE A 145 19.08 -2.79 -27.95
CA PHE A 145 19.88 -4.03 -28.02
C PHE A 145 20.06 -4.52 -29.46
N ALA A 146 19.00 -4.47 -30.27
CA ALA A 146 19.03 -4.80 -31.68
C ALA A 146 19.94 -3.86 -32.47
N ALA A 147 19.89 -2.54 -32.18
CA ALA A 147 20.75 -1.56 -32.81
C ALA A 147 22.24 -1.72 -32.47
N ARG A 148 22.55 -2.16 -31.23
CA ARG A 148 23.95 -2.42 -30.81
C ARG A 148 24.53 -3.72 -31.36
N HIS A 149 23.70 -4.70 -31.70
CA HIS A 149 24.15 -6.02 -32.16
C HIS A 149 23.81 -6.31 -33.63
N GLY A 150 23.20 -5.34 -34.33
CA GLY A 150 22.89 -5.44 -35.75
C GLY A 150 24.05 -5.13 -36.69
N ASP A 151 25.20 -4.68 -36.19
CA ASP A 151 26.41 -4.33 -36.97
C ASP A 151 27.48 -5.46 -36.96
N LEU A 152 27.09 -6.70 -36.66
CA LEU A 152 27.99 -7.84 -36.71
C LEU A 152 27.59 -8.87 -37.78
N THR A 153 27.40 -8.40 -39.02
CA THR A 153 27.45 -9.27 -40.24
C THR A 153 28.24 -8.63 -41.34
#